data_ba6f547ec85f1a1f275812db13e4225e
#
_entry.id   ba6f547ec85f1a1f275812db13e4225e
#
_cell.length_a   1.000
_cell.length_b   1.000
_cell.length_c   1.000
_cell.angle_alpha   90.00
_cell.angle_beta   90.00
_cell.angle_gamma   90.00
#
_symmetry.space_group_name_H-M   'P 1'
#
loop_
_entity.id
_entity.type
_entity.pdbx_description
1 polymer ?
#
loop_
_entity_poly.entity_id
_entity_poly.type
_entity_poly.pdbx_seq_one_letter_code
_entity_poly.pdbx_strand_id
1 'polypeptide(L)'
;YFRVITEWKMRMLKRFSRWLDLIRRSKRATFGPALVTDEDRELANAHFYYHDHDCLRNLWANLHDIGGGAWRSNQPNPERIAAFAKMGIKSVISLRGTANLSHHLLEKEACETHGIALESLALSARRAAPKEEYLALLDLFDTCGRPFVIHCKSGADRTGLAAAFFLLHAENKSVEEAMGQLNLRYLHMKWSRAGILDLILE
;
A
#
# COMPACT_ATOMS: atom_id res chain seq x y z
N TYR A 1 30.31 15.00 37.35
CA TYR A 1 28.95 14.39 37.20
C TYR A 1 27.96 15.37 36.55
N PHE A 2 27.87 16.60 37.00
CA PHE A 2 26.93 17.62 36.48
C PHE A 2 27.15 17.97 34.99
N ARG A 3 28.39 18.02 34.53
CA ARG A 3 28.75 18.35 33.14
C ARG A 3 28.32 17.25 32.14
N VAL A 4 28.43 15.98 32.50
CA VAL A 4 28.03 14.84 31.69
C VAL A 4 26.49 14.76 31.52
N ILE A 5 25.75 15.06 32.59
CA ILE A 5 24.28 15.08 32.57
C ILE A 5 23.75 16.21 31.68
N THR A 6 24.40 17.40 31.73
CA THR A 6 24.03 18.53 30.88
C THR A 6 24.34 18.28 29.40
N GLU A 7 25.48 17.70 29.09
CA GLU A 7 25.82 17.32 27.71
C GLU A 7 24.87 16.26 27.14
N TRP A 8 24.51 15.26 27.94
CA TRP A 8 23.53 14.23 27.53
C TRP A 8 22.15 14.84 27.27
N LYS A 9 21.64 15.71 28.16
CA LYS A 9 20.38 16.44 27.96
C LYS A 9 20.40 17.29 26.72
N MET A 10 21.48 18.02 26.47
CA MET A 10 21.66 18.86 25.27
C MET A 10 21.65 18.01 23.99
N ARG A 11 22.30 16.84 23.98
CA ARG A 11 22.27 15.90 22.84
C ARG A 11 20.86 15.36 22.58
N MET A 12 20.14 14.99 23.63
CA MET A 12 18.75 14.51 23.53
C MET A 12 17.82 15.59 22.97
N LEU A 13 17.93 16.83 23.46
CA LEU A 13 17.13 17.96 22.95
C LEU A 13 17.43 18.27 21.48
N LYS A 14 18.70 18.25 21.07
CA LYS A 14 19.09 18.42 19.67
C LYS A 14 18.55 17.29 18.77
N ARG A 15 18.60 16.03 19.23
CA ARG A 15 18.04 14.90 18.48
C ARG A 15 16.52 15.02 18.34
N PHE A 16 15.83 15.38 19.41
CA PHE A 16 14.38 15.61 19.41
C PHE A 16 13.98 16.77 18.49
N SER A 17 14.70 17.88 18.54
CA SER A 17 14.47 19.01 17.64
C SER A 17 14.65 18.64 16.16
N ARG A 18 15.72 17.91 15.81
CA ARG A 18 15.94 17.40 14.45
C ARG A 18 14.83 16.46 13.99
N TRP A 19 14.38 15.59 14.86
CA TRP A 19 13.27 14.67 14.58
C TRP A 19 11.95 15.42 14.31
N LEU A 20 11.60 16.41 15.12
CA LEU A 20 10.43 17.27 14.88
C LEU A 20 10.54 18.06 13.57
N ASP A 21 11.72 18.57 13.26
CA ASP A 21 11.95 19.27 12.01
C ASP A 21 11.80 18.36 10.80
N LEU A 22 12.35 17.15 10.86
CA LEU A 22 12.19 16.14 9.82
C LEU A 22 10.71 15.82 9.56
N ILE A 23 9.89 15.61 10.60
CA ILE A 23 8.45 15.36 10.46
C ILE A 23 7.75 16.55 9.80
N ARG A 24 8.09 17.80 10.17
CA ARG A 24 7.51 18.99 9.54
C ARG A 24 7.87 19.11 8.07
N ARG A 25 9.13 18.90 7.74
CA ARG A 25 9.64 18.99 6.36
C ARG A 25 9.03 17.90 5.51
N SER A 26 8.99 16.67 6.00
CA SER A 26 8.42 15.53 5.26
C SER A 26 6.95 15.74 4.90
N LYS A 27 6.15 16.41 5.74
CA LYS A 27 4.73 16.70 5.44
C LYS A 27 4.54 17.57 4.20
N ARG A 28 5.53 18.44 3.89
CA ARG A 28 5.47 19.38 2.78
C ARG A 28 6.38 18.97 1.62
N ALA A 29 7.04 17.83 1.75
CA ALA A 29 7.96 17.35 0.74
C ALA A 29 7.22 17.02 -0.56
N THR A 30 7.78 17.50 -1.66
CA THR A 30 7.39 17.13 -3.02
C THR A 30 8.56 16.38 -3.63
N PHE A 31 8.28 15.29 -4.30
CA PHE A 31 9.31 14.44 -4.89
C PHE A 31 9.25 14.52 -6.41
N GLY A 32 10.39 14.35 -7.05
CA GLY A 32 10.50 14.08 -8.47
C GLY A 32 9.99 12.67 -8.82
N PRO A 33 10.24 12.21 -10.04
CA PRO A 33 9.83 10.87 -10.48
C PRO A 33 10.63 9.73 -9.83
N ALA A 34 11.72 10.06 -9.09
CA ALA A 34 12.55 9.13 -8.35
C ALA A 34 13.15 9.81 -7.11
N LEU A 35 13.59 9.00 -6.14
CA LEU A 35 14.32 9.45 -4.96
C LEU A 35 15.83 9.48 -5.29
N VAL A 36 16.33 10.68 -5.64
CA VAL A 36 17.71 10.82 -6.15
C VAL A 36 18.72 11.03 -5.03
N THR A 37 18.38 11.86 -4.04
CA THR A 37 19.28 12.22 -2.94
C THR A 37 18.97 11.48 -1.65
N ASP A 38 19.95 11.39 -0.75
CA ASP A 38 19.74 10.85 0.60
C ASP A 38 18.70 11.66 1.37
N GLU A 39 18.63 12.97 1.13
CA GLU A 39 17.62 13.84 1.72
C GLU A 39 16.21 13.50 1.21
N ASP A 40 16.03 13.24 -0.09
CA ASP A 40 14.74 12.79 -0.64
C ASP A 40 14.31 11.49 0.02
N ARG A 41 15.23 10.54 0.21
CA ARG A 41 14.95 9.26 0.87
C ARG A 41 14.56 9.44 2.34
N GLU A 42 15.29 10.29 3.07
CA GLU A 42 14.99 10.58 4.47
C GLU A 42 13.59 11.21 4.60
N LEU A 43 13.27 12.20 3.76
CA LEU A 43 11.97 12.85 3.73
C LEU A 43 10.85 11.89 3.29
N ALA A 44 11.09 11.04 2.27
CA ALA A 44 10.13 10.06 1.79
C ALA A 44 9.81 9.02 2.86
N ASN A 45 10.82 8.48 3.53
CA ASN A 45 10.65 7.53 4.64
C ASN A 45 9.89 8.17 5.80
N ALA A 46 10.24 9.40 6.20
CA ALA A 46 9.53 10.11 7.25
C ALA A 46 8.07 10.41 6.87
N HIS A 47 7.81 10.83 5.62
CA HIS A 47 6.46 11.03 5.12
C HIS A 47 5.67 9.72 5.13
N PHE A 48 6.22 8.65 4.62
CA PHE A 48 5.60 7.34 4.55
C PHE A 48 5.26 6.82 5.95
N TYR A 49 6.20 6.90 6.89
CA TYR A 49 6.04 6.41 8.25
C TYR A 49 5.00 7.22 9.05
N TYR A 50 5.11 8.57 9.05
CA TYR A 50 4.28 9.42 9.92
C TYR A 50 3.00 9.91 9.24
N HIS A 51 3.03 10.28 7.95
CA HIS A 51 1.89 10.91 7.26
C HIS A 51 1.10 9.92 6.39
N ASP A 52 1.74 8.91 5.85
CA ASP A 52 1.03 7.81 5.19
C ASP A 52 0.64 6.69 6.18
N HIS A 53 1.03 6.79 7.45
CA HIS A 53 0.65 5.93 8.56
C HIS A 53 1.23 4.51 8.48
N ASP A 54 2.44 4.31 7.95
CA ASP A 54 3.11 3.02 7.92
C ASP A 54 3.34 2.46 9.33
N CYS A 55 3.61 3.35 10.31
CA CYS A 55 3.74 2.98 11.72
C CYS A 55 2.56 2.16 12.26
N LEU A 56 1.33 2.41 11.76
CA LEU A 56 0.13 1.65 12.14
C LEU A 56 -0.02 0.38 11.30
N ARG A 57 0.32 0.44 10.00
CA ARG A 57 0.20 -0.70 9.09
C ARG A 57 1.17 -1.82 9.40
N ASN A 58 2.28 -1.53 10.07
CA ASN A 58 3.23 -2.54 10.56
C ASN A 58 2.66 -3.44 11.65
N LEU A 59 1.64 -2.96 12.39
CA LEU A 59 0.94 -3.76 13.39
C LEU A 59 -0.04 -4.77 12.75
N TRP A 60 -0.48 -4.51 11.52
CA TRP A 60 -1.47 -5.34 10.85
C TRP A 60 -1.35 -5.23 9.33
N ALA A 61 -0.78 -6.26 8.72
CA ALA A 61 -0.47 -6.28 7.29
C ALA A 61 -1.70 -6.44 6.39
N ASN A 62 -2.82 -6.94 6.92
CA ASN A 62 -3.99 -7.36 6.14
C ASN A 62 -3.60 -8.30 4.98
N LEU A 63 -2.58 -9.15 5.21
CA LEU A 63 -2.04 -10.07 4.23
C LEU A 63 -2.78 -11.40 4.31
N HIS A 64 -3.47 -11.76 3.23
CA HIS A 64 -4.22 -13.01 3.14
C HIS A 64 -4.11 -13.59 1.73
N ASP A 65 -4.02 -14.91 1.66
CA ASP A 65 -4.20 -15.66 0.43
C ASP A 65 -5.69 -15.62 0.02
N ILE A 66 -5.96 -15.37 -1.25
CA ILE A 66 -7.32 -15.36 -1.82
C ILE A 66 -7.53 -16.48 -2.84
N GLY A 67 -6.53 -17.34 -3.05
CA GLY A 67 -6.56 -18.44 -4.01
C GLY A 67 -5.95 -18.05 -5.37
N GLY A 68 -5.81 -19.04 -6.27
CA GLY A 68 -5.33 -18.83 -7.63
C GLY A 68 -3.94 -18.17 -7.77
N GLY A 69 -3.15 -18.20 -6.71
CA GLY A 69 -1.85 -17.49 -6.67
C GLY A 69 -1.96 -15.99 -6.44
N ALA A 70 -3.12 -15.52 -5.99
CA ALA A 70 -3.35 -14.11 -5.65
C ALA A 70 -3.39 -13.90 -4.13
N TRP A 71 -2.81 -12.81 -3.69
CA TRP A 71 -2.78 -12.37 -2.29
C TRP A 71 -3.34 -10.95 -2.19
N ARG A 72 -3.90 -10.62 -1.04
CA ARG A 72 -4.31 -9.25 -0.70
C ARG A 72 -3.48 -8.71 0.47
N SER A 73 -3.23 -7.39 0.52
CA SER A 73 -2.46 -6.74 1.58
C SER A 73 -2.89 -5.27 1.76
N ASN A 74 -2.46 -4.64 2.85
CA ASN A 74 -2.35 -3.18 2.92
C ASN A 74 -1.09 -2.72 2.17
N GLN A 75 -0.86 -1.39 2.07
CA GLN A 75 0.35 -0.83 1.46
C GLN A 75 1.60 -1.46 2.09
N PRO A 76 2.41 -2.19 1.32
CA PRO A 76 3.66 -2.73 1.83
C PRO A 76 4.71 -1.63 2.01
N ASN A 77 5.60 -1.82 2.97
CA ASN A 77 6.87 -1.09 3.06
C ASN A 77 7.98 -1.87 2.35
N PRO A 78 9.17 -1.29 2.17
CA PRO A 78 10.29 -1.97 1.49
C PRO A 78 10.65 -3.34 2.07
N GLU A 79 10.62 -3.50 3.39
CA GLU A 79 10.90 -4.76 4.07
C GLU A 79 9.86 -5.84 3.74
N ARG A 80 8.59 -5.44 3.59
CA ARG A 80 7.52 -6.38 3.19
C ARG A 80 7.62 -6.76 1.73
N ILE A 81 8.04 -5.84 0.84
CA ILE A 81 8.37 -6.20 -0.55
C ILE A 81 9.49 -7.23 -0.60
N ALA A 82 10.55 -7.07 0.22
CA ALA A 82 11.60 -8.08 0.35
C ALA A 82 11.06 -9.44 0.85
N ALA A 83 10.09 -9.43 1.76
CA ALA A 83 9.41 -10.65 2.21
C ALA A 83 8.57 -11.28 1.09
N PHE A 84 7.87 -10.48 0.28
CA PHE A 84 7.11 -10.95 -0.89
C PHE A 84 8.02 -11.63 -1.91
N ALA A 85 9.23 -11.09 -2.16
CA ALA A 85 10.22 -11.76 -3.01
C ALA A 85 10.59 -13.15 -2.49
N LYS A 86 10.79 -13.29 -1.17
CA LYS A 86 11.06 -14.60 -0.52
C LYS A 86 9.87 -15.57 -0.60
N MET A 87 8.64 -15.05 -0.65
CA MET A 87 7.42 -15.86 -0.90
C MET A 87 7.28 -16.27 -2.37
N GLY A 88 8.15 -15.80 -3.26
CA GLY A 88 8.08 -16.07 -4.69
C GLY A 88 7.08 -15.20 -5.46
N ILE A 89 6.59 -14.11 -4.87
CA ILE A 89 5.70 -13.15 -5.52
C ILE A 89 6.41 -12.54 -6.73
N LYS A 90 5.71 -12.51 -7.87
CA LYS A 90 6.21 -12.02 -9.15
C LYS A 90 5.76 -10.60 -9.46
N SER A 91 4.56 -10.25 -9.00
CA SER A 91 3.95 -8.94 -9.29
C SER A 91 3.27 -8.36 -8.06
N VAL A 92 3.23 -7.04 -7.99
CA VAL A 92 2.44 -6.27 -7.03
C VAL A 92 1.50 -5.36 -7.81
N ILE A 93 0.20 -5.41 -7.51
CA ILE A 93 -0.83 -4.56 -8.11
C ILE A 93 -1.24 -3.50 -7.09
N SER A 94 -0.78 -2.27 -7.31
CA SER A 94 -1.09 -1.12 -6.48
C SER A 94 -2.35 -0.41 -6.98
N LEU A 95 -3.38 -0.35 -6.14
CA LEU A 95 -4.65 0.35 -6.45
C LEU A 95 -4.62 1.83 -6.01
N ARG A 96 -3.43 2.41 -5.87
CA ARG A 96 -3.23 3.80 -5.44
C ARG A 96 -2.82 4.73 -6.57
N GLY A 97 -2.60 4.19 -7.76
CA GLY A 97 -2.12 4.92 -8.94
C GLY A 97 -0.64 5.27 -8.86
N THR A 98 -0.17 5.89 -9.94
CA THR A 98 1.19 6.40 -10.08
C THR A 98 1.22 7.88 -9.73
N ALA A 99 1.83 8.25 -8.63
CA ALA A 99 2.06 9.63 -8.26
C ALA A 99 3.47 9.75 -7.67
N ASN A 100 4.08 10.93 -7.78
CA ASN A 100 5.36 11.23 -7.15
C ASN A 100 5.19 11.41 -5.63
N LEU A 101 4.65 10.38 -4.98
CA LEU A 101 4.39 10.32 -3.55
C LEU A 101 5.29 9.27 -2.90
N SER A 102 5.67 9.51 -1.66
CA SER A 102 6.62 8.66 -0.93
C SER A 102 6.27 7.16 -0.98
N HIS A 103 4.99 6.82 -0.80
CA HIS A 103 4.56 5.42 -0.82
C HIS A 103 4.79 4.73 -2.16
N HIS A 104 4.55 5.43 -3.29
CA HIS A 104 4.76 4.87 -4.62
C HIS A 104 6.26 4.79 -4.97
N LEU A 105 7.02 5.84 -4.66
CA LEU A 105 8.46 5.89 -4.98
C LEU A 105 9.26 4.84 -4.20
N LEU A 106 8.98 4.70 -2.90
CA LEU A 106 9.62 3.67 -2.07
C LEU A 106 9.23 2.25 -2.48
N GLU A 107 7.96 2.04 -2.84
CA GLU A 107 7.47 0.76 -3.34
C GLU A 107 8.09 0.40 -4.69
N LYS A 108 8.14 1.34 -5.63
CA LYS A 108 8.75 1.16 -6.94
C LYS A 108 10.20 0.75 -6.81
N GLU A 109 10.99 1.49 -6.02
CA GLU A 109 12.41 1.19 -5.79
C GLU A 109 12.61 -0.19 -5.14
N ALA A 110 11.77 -0.55 -4.17
CA ALA A 110 11.83 -1.86 -3.53
C ALA A 110 11.46 -2.99 -4.50
N CYS A 111 10.43 -2.82 -5.33
CA CYS A 111 10.05 -3.79 -6.34
C CYS A 111 11.16 -3.99 -7.39
N GLU A 112 11.73 -2.90 -7.89
CA GLU A 112 12.87 -2.95 -8.82
C GLU A 112 14.07 -3.68 -8.21
N THR A 113 14.41 -3.39 -6.95
CA THR A 113 15.52 -4.03 -6.21
C THR A 113 15.34 -5.54 -6.09
N HIS A 114 14.10 -6.01 -5.95
CA HIS A 114 13.80 -7.43 -5.74
C HIS A 114 13.27 -8.15 -6.99
N GLY A 115 13.26 -7.50 -8.16
CA GLY A 115 12.81 -8.10 -9.41
C GLY A 115 11.33 -8.45 -9.43
N ILE A 116 10.50 -7.69 -8.69
CA ILE A 116 9.05 -7.82 -8.66
C ILE A 116 8.46 -6.77 -9.63
N ALA A 117 7.56 -7.17 -10.52
CA ALA A 117 6.85 -6.24 -11.37
C ALA A 117 5.85 -5.41 -10.54
N LEU A 118 5.85 -4.08 -10.71
CA LEU A 118 4.89 -3.19 -10.06
C LEU A 118 3.89 -2.67 -11.10
N GLU A 119 2.66 -3.13 -10.98
CA GLU A 119 1.53 -2.64 -11.76
C GLU A 119 0.72 -1.64 -10.93
N SER A 120 0.28 -0.56 -11.56
CA SER A 120 -0.42 0.51 -10.83
C SER A 120 -1.69 0.95 -11.55
N LEU A 121 -2.80 0.88 -10.82
CA LEU A 121 -4.12 1.35 -11.25
C LEU A 121 -4.70 2.27 -10.18
N ALA A 122 -5.32 3.39 -10.57
CA ALA A 122 -5.91 4.32 -9.63
C ALA A 122 -7.40 4.03 -9.44
N LEU A 123 -7.79 3.35 -8.35
CA LEU A 123 -9.19 3.19 -7.99
C LEU A 123 -9.60 4.11 -6.84
N SER A 124 -10.86 4.50 -6.79
CA SER A 124 -11.45 5.24 -5.69
C SER A 124 -12.11 4.29 -4.67
N ALA A 125 -11.97 4.57 -3.37
CA ALA A 125 -12.71 3.87 -2.32
C ALA A 125 -14.11 4.48 -2.04
N ARG A 126 -14.49 5.59 -2.73
CA ARG A 126 -15.67 6.38 -2.36
C ARG A 126 -16.58 6.71 -3.54
N ARG A 127 -16.30 6.18 -4.70
CA ARG A 127 -17.09 6.33 -5.93
C ARG A 127 -16.86 5.12 -6.82
N ALA A 128 -17.85 4.76 -7.61
CA ALA A 128 -17.67 3.84 -8.71
C ALA A 128 -16.66 4.41 -9.71
N ALA A 129 -15.82 3.56 -10.24
CA ALA A 129 -14.89 3.91 -11.31
C ALA A 129 -15.60 3.82 -12.67
N PRO A 130 -15.10 4.48 -13.71
CA PRO A 130 -15.49 4.18 -15.10
C PRO A 130 -15.27 2.69 -15.42
N LYS A 131 -16.09 2.17 -16.33
CA LYS A 131 -16.03 0.74 -16.74
C LYS A 131 -14.63 0.35 -17.21
N GLU A 132 -13.96 1.25 -17.90
CA GLU A 132 -12.63 1.06 -18.48
C GLU A 132 -11.58 0.76 -17.41
N GLU A 133 -11.69 1.36 -16.20
CA GLU A 133 -10.78 1.09 -15.09
C GLU A 133 -10.98 -0.33 -14.53
N TYR A 134 -12.21 -0.83 -14.51
CA TYR A 134 -12.49 -2.22 -14.10
C TYR A 134 -12.00 -3.21 -15.15
N LEU A 135 -12.19 -2.93 -16.44
CA LEU A 135 -11.67 -3.77 -17.51
C LEU A 135 -10.14 -3.83 -17.47
N ALA A 136 -9.47 -2.70 -17.27
CA ALA A 136 -8.02 -2.66 -17.10
C ALA A 136 -7.55 -3.47 -15.87
N LEU A 137 -8.33 -3.51 -14.80
CA LEU A 137 -8.03 -4.35 -13.64
C LEU A 137 -8.14 -5.85 -13.99
N LEU A 138 -9.15 -6.26 -14.77
CA LEU A 138 -9.30 -7.65 -15.21
C LEU A 138 -8.14 -8.05 -16.14
N ASP A 139 -7.77 -7.19 -17.08
CA ASP A 139 -6.61 -7.40 -17.96
C ASP A 139 -5.30 -7.57 -17.16
N LEU A 140 -5.13 -6.82 -16.06
CA LEU A 140 -3.98 -7.00 -15.17
C LEU A 140 -3.96 -8.39 -14.51
N PHE A 141 -5.10 -8.93 -14.12
CA PHE A 141 -5.18 -10.28 -13.55
C PHE A 141 -4.79 -11.37 -14.54
N ASP A 142 -5.02 -11.14 -15.83
CA ASP A 142 -4.69 -12.09 -16.90
C ASP A 142 -3.23 -11.98 -17.34
N THR A 143 -2.64 -10.77 -17.24
CA THR A 143 -1.31 -10.49 -17.80
C THR A 143 -0.18 -10.44 -16.77
N CYS A 144 -0.49 -10.12 -15.49
CA CYS A 144 0.54 -10.02 -14.46
C CYS A 144 1.10 -11.40 -14.06
N GLY A 145 2.40 -11.40 -13.70
CA GLY A 145 3.07 -12.63 -13.23
C GLY A 145 2.49 -13.13 -11.90
N ARG A 146 2.11 -14.41 -11.86
CA ARG A 146 1.65 -15.07 -10.62
C ARG A 146 2.81 -15.81 -9.93
N PRO A 147 2.83 -15.88 -8.59
CA PRO A 147 1.87 -15.28 -7.65
C PRO A 147 1.99 -13.75 -7.58
N PHE A 148 0.89 -13.06 -7.27
CA PHE A 148 0.87 -11.61 -7.13
C PHE A 148 0.17 -11.14 -5.85
N VAL A 149 0.45 -9.89 -5.44
CA VAL A 149 -0.22 -9.24 -4.31
C VAL A 149 -1.01 -8.03 -4.80
N ILE A 150 -2.29 -7.94 -4.44
CA ILE A 150 -3.14 -6.75 -4.65
C ILE A 150 -3.15 -5.93 -3.36
N HIS A 151 -2.95 -4.62 -3.44
CA HIS A 151 -3.06 -3.76 -2.29
C HIS A 151 -3.62 -2.36 -2.59
N CYS A 152 -4.07 -1.70 -1.52
CA CYS A 152 -4.32 -0.27 -1.49
C CYS A 152 -3.67 0.34 -0.25
N LYS A 153 -4.20 1.41 0.36
CA LYS A 153 -3.63 1.96 1.58
C LYS A 153 -3.84 1.05 2.80
N SER A 154 -5.09 0.66 3.08
CA SER A 154 -5.48 -0.16 4.24
C SER A 154 -5.64 -1.65 3.92
N GLY A 155 -5.71 -2.02 2.64
CA GLY A 155 -6.05 -3.38 2.24
C GLY A 155 -7.53 -3.75 2.45
N ALA A 156 -8.39 -2.79 2.79
CA ALA A 156 -9.79 -3.02 3.10
C ALA A 156 -10.69 -2.88 1.86
N ASP A 157 -10.97 -1.64 1.45
CA ASP A 157 -12.03 -1.31 0.50
C ASP A 157 -11.66 -1.65 -0.96
N ARG A 158 -10.75 -0.85 -1.57
CA ARG A 158 -10.31 -1.06 -2.97
C ARG A 158 -9.72 -2.44 -3.20
N THR A 159 -8.92 -2.90 -2.24
CA THR A 159 -8.34 -4.25 -2.28
C THR A 159 -9.42 -5.32 -2.16
N GLY A 160 -10.44 -5.10 -1.33
CA GLY A 160 -11.59 -6.00 -1.21
C GLY A 160 -12.35 -6.12 -2.53
N LEU A 161 -12.66 -4.98 -3.17
CA LEU A 161 -13.33 -4.96 -4.47
C LEU A 161 -12.49 -5.66 -5.56
N ALA A 162 -11.19 -5.35 -5.64
CA ALA A 162 -10.31 -5.98 -6.62
C ALA A 162 -10.16 -7.49 -6.38
N ALA A 163 -10.07 -7.93 -5.12
CA ALA A 163 -10.06 -9.34 -4.76
C ALA A 163 -11.37 -10.05 -5.13
N ALA A 164 -12.51 -9.37 -4.95
CA ALA A 164 -13.80 -9.91 -5.39
C ALA A 164 -13.86 -10.07 -6.92
N PHE A 165 -13.42 -9.06 -7.68
CA PHE A 165 -13.33 -9.18 -9.14
C PHE A 165 -12.39 -10.29 -9.58
N PHE A 166 -11.26 -10.48 -8.90
CA PHE A 166 -10.35 -11.59 -9.18
C PHE A 166 -11.05 -12.95 -8.99
N LEU A 167 -11.76 -13.13 -7.89
CA LEU A 167 -12.50 -14.38 -7.62
C LEU A 167 -13.58 -14.65 -8.66
N LEU A 168 -14.31 -13.62 -9.09
CA LEU A 168 -15.34 -13.74 -10.14
C LEU A 168 -14.72 -14.05 -11.50
N HIS A 169 -13.69 -13.30 -11.89
CA HIS A 169 -13.11 -13.36 -13.24
C HIS A 169 -12.19 -14.56 -13.44
N ALA A 170 -11.26 -14.79 -12.53
CA ALA A 170 -10.19 -15.77 -12.72
C ALA A 170 -10.50 -17.13 -12.05
N GLU A 171 -11.26 -17.12 -10.96
CA GLU A 171 -11.54 -18.32 -10.17
C GLU A 171 -12.97 -18.84 -10.36
N ASN A 172 -13.80 -18.17 -11.17
CA ASN A 172 -15.21 -18.52 -11.44
C ASN A 172 -16.04 -18.74 -10.16
N LYS A 173 -15.74 -17.96 -9.11
CA LYS A 173 -16.47 -18.02 -7.84
C LYS A 173 -17.82 -17.34 -7.93
N SER A 174 -18.76 -17.71 -7.05
CA SER A 174 -20.06 -17.04 -6.95
C SER A 174 -19.92 -15.59 -6.45
N VAL A 175 -20.93 -14.76 -6.73
CA VAL A 175 -20.99 -13.39 -6.22
C VAL A 175 -20.96 -13.37 -4.70
N GLU A 176 -21.64 -14.33 -4.04
CA GLU A 176 -21.65 -14.45 -2.58
C GLU A 176 -20.25 -14.69 -2.01
N GLU A 177 -19.49 -15.62 -2.61
CA GLU A 177 -18.09 -15.87 -2.20
C GLU A 177 -17.21 -14.66 -2.44
N ALA A 178 -17.37 -13.97 -3.57
CA ALA A 178 -16.63 -12.77 -3.93
C ALA A 178 -16.92 -11.60 -2.98
N MET A 179 -18.19 -11.38 -2.64
CA MET A 179 -18.61 -10.36 -1.66
C MET A 179 -17.99 -10.59 -0.27
N GLY A 180 -17.62 -11.82 0.06
CA GLY A 180 -16.85 -12.13 1.27
C GLY A 180 -15.51 -11.38 1.37
N GLN A 181 -14.99 -10.83 0.27
CA GLN A 181 -13.79 -10.00 0.26
C GLN A 181 -14.04 -8.55 0.76
N LEU A 182 -15.29 -8.09 0.76
CA LEU A 182 -15.75 -6.84 1.36
C LEU A 182 -16.35 -7.14 2.75
N ASN A 183 -15.49 -7.37 3.74
CA ASN A 183 -15.91 -7.81 5.07
C ASN A 183 -15.14 -7.11 6.19
N LEU A 184 -15.75 -7.02 7.38
CA LEU A 184 -15.13 -6.49 8.60
C LEU A 184 -13.82 -7.20 8.98
N ARG A 185 -13.67 -8.48 8.64
CA ARG A 185 -12.42 -9.24 8.81
C ARG A 185 -11.22 -8.50 8.19
N TYR A 186 -11.46 -7.75 7.11
CA TYR A 186 -10.46 -6.98 6.39
C TYR A 186 -10.57 -5.47 6.67
N LEU A 187 -11.34 -5.08 7.70
CA LEU A 187 -11.70 -3.71 8.08
C LEU A 187 -12.52 -2.94 7.01
N HIS A 188 -13.20 -3.64 6.10
CA HIS A 188 -14.19 -3.00 5.25
C HIS A 188 -15.49 -2.77 6.04
N MET A 189 -15.98 -1.54 6.01
CA MET A 189 -17.18 -1.12 6.75
C MET A 189 -18.28 -0.69 5.77
N LYS A 190 -19.24 -1.57 5.50
CA LYS A 190 -20.34 -1.37 4.55
C LYS A 190 -21.15 -0.07 4.83
N TRP A 191 -21.28 0.34 6.09
CA TRP A 191 -21.98 1.58 6.49
C TRP A 191 -21.16 2.86 6.32
N SER A 192 -19.90 2.77 5.90
CA SER A 192 -19.06 3.91 5.60
C SER A 192 -19.29 4.42 4.17
N ARG A 193 -18.57 5.49 3.78
CA ARG A 193 -18.57 5.96 2.39
C ARG A 193 -18.03 4.94 1.40
N ALA A 194 -17.29 3.93 1.88
CA ALA A 194 -16.77 2.86 1.04
C ALA A 194 -17.84 1.78 0.72
N GLY A 195 -18.98 1.78 1.38
CA GLY A 195 -20.09 0.88 1.09
C GLY A 195 -20.66 1.01 -0.34
N ILE A 196 -20.31 2.07 -1.06
CA ILE A 196 -20.58 2.16 -2.51
C ILE A 196 -19.94 1.01 -3.31
N LEU A 197 -18.86 0.42 -2.80
CA LEU A 197 -18.16 -0.66 -3.47
C LEU A 197 -18.93 -1.99 -3.39
N ASP A 198 -19.75 -2.18 -2.35
CA ASP A 198 -20.65 -3.34 -2.25
C ASP A 198 -21.69 -3.32 -3.37
N LEU A 199 -22.26 -2.15 -3.67
CA LEU A 199 -23.27 -1.96 -4.72
C LEU A 199 -22.74 -2.23 -6.14
N ILE A 200 -21.43 -2.26 -6.32
CA ILE A 200 -20.81 -2.59 -7.62
C ILE A 200 -20.88 -4.10 -7.90
N LEU A 201 -20.94 -4.91 -6.84
CA LEU A 201 -21.02 -6.37 -6.92
C LEU A 201 -22.47 -6.88 -6.86
N GLU A 202 -23.42 -6.08 -6.35
CA GLU A 202 -24.85 -6.36 -6.34
C GLU A 202 -25.48 -6.12 -7.73
#